data_96bb9ce6039dbdfa11a093b06ab438fa
#
_entry.id   96bb9ce6039dbdfa11a093b06ab438fa
#
_cell.length_a   1.000
_cell.length_b   1.000
_cell.length_c   1.000
_cell.angle_alpha   90.00
_cell.angle_beta   90.00
_cell.angle_gamma   90.00
#
_symmetry.space_group_name_H-M   'P 1'
#
loop_
_entity.id
_entity.type
_entity.pdbx_description
1 polymer ?
#
loop_
_entity_poly.entity_id
_entity_poly.type
_entity_poly.pdbx_seq_one_letter_code
_entity_poly.pdbx_strand_id
1 'polypeptide(L)'
;MLDATRLRTPCLFDKIVSADEAATLITDGMNVGVSGFTPSGYPKKTTLALAKAIKAGKKCRINIWSGASVGPEIEETLAEVGGISGRMPYYAASNKTLSRQINTGSVTYIDQHLSHFAQQIDYGFYGDVDVAIVEATAINADGSIVLGSGVGNTPMLVKHAKKIIVEVNTSIPLTLEGMHDIYICSKPPERTEIPIYHVGDRIGSPYVSCGLDRITCIVESDIVDHVRNLSAPDDTSKKIAANLVDFLEHEQRHGRLPQQMLPLQSGVGSIANAVLMGLAESKFENLTMYSEILQDSVFKLIKCGKVTQASGCAFTPSPTVWEMYKEDPELYRNRIVLRPLDISNNPEVIRRLGVISMNTPLEFDIYGQANSTHVMGNRMMNGIGGSGDYMRNGYLTIFSTPSTAKGGNISSVVPMVSHADHTEHDTMVFITEQGVADIRGLSPLKGEMAAHAYEYQTDIEKGKRTVIGVNKFADNKAVKTNDVITADLSVAERQIARVNEMKAHRDQHAVDASLKALKEAANGEANLMPYLIDAVKTYATLGEICGVLREVFGEYQQGGNLF
;
A
#
# COMPACT_ATOMS: atom_id res chain seq x y z
N MET A 1 24.66 -1.23 -28.01
CA MET A 1 23.88 -1.75 -29.16
C MET A 1 23.34 -3.12 -28.81
N LEU A 2 22.06 -3.32 -29.11
CA LEU A 2 21.41 -4.62 -28.92
C LEU A 2 22.01 -5.67 -29.88
N ASP A 3 22.22 -6.86 -29.40
CA ASP A 3 22.78 -7.98 -30.13
C ASP A 3 21.89 -9.23 -30.05
N ALA A 4 22.32 -10.31 -30.67
CA ALA A 4 21.59 -11.59 -30.72
C ALA A 4 21.46 -12.28 -29.34
N THR A 5 22.20 -11.86 -28.32
CA THR A 5 22.03 -12.41 -26.95
C THR A 5 20.80 -11.85 -26.30
N ARG A 6 20.37 -10.63 -26.70
CA ARG A 6 19.19 -9.93 -26.18
C ARG A 6 18.00 -9.96 -27.12
N LEU A 7 18.22 -9.91 -28.45
CA LEU A 7 17.17 -10.07 -29.48
C LEU A 7 17.41 -11.39 -30.22
N ARG A 8 16.71 -12.44 -29.80
CA ARG A 8 17.03 -13.83 -30.15
C ARG A 8 16.41 -14.31 -31.47
N THR A 9 15.98 -13.36 -32.31
CA THR A 9 15.53 -13.64 -33.68
C THR A 9 15.74 -12.41 -34.57
N PRO A 10 16.10 -12.58 -35.86
CA PRO A 10 16.37 -11.43 -36.75
C PRO A 10 15.22 -10.44 -36.89
N CYS A 11 13.98 -10.90 -36.94
CA CYS A 11 12.82 -10.02 -37.13
C CYS A 11 12.58 -9.00 -36.00
N LEU A 12 13.21 -9.18 -34.84
CA LEU A 12 13.13 -8.20 -33.75
C LEU A 12 13.97 -6.94 -34.02
N PHE A 13 15.05 -7.09 -34.79
CA PHE A 13 15.89 -5.94 -35.13
C PHE A 13 15.18 -4.92 -36.02
N ASP A 14 14.24 -5.39 -36.87
CA ASP A 14 13.42 -4.53 -37.72
C ASP A 14 12.41 -3.69 -36.92
N LYS A 15 12.17 -4.05 -35.66
CA LYS A 15 11.25 -3.34 -34.74
C LYS A 15 11.96 -2.32 -33.86
N ILE A 16 13.26 -2.16 -33.97
CA ILE A 16 14.03 -1.18 -33.18
C ILE A 16 13.70 0.23 -33.69
N VAL A 17 13.26 1.07 -32.77
CA VAL A 17 12.98 2.49 -33.05
C VAL A 17 13.62 3.37 -31.98
N SER A 18 13.68 4.68 -32.25
CA SER A 18 14.08 5.66 -31.23
C SER A 18 13.01 5.79 -30.13
N ALA A 19 13.42 6.23 -28.95
CA ALA A 19 12.47 6.54 -27.88
C ALA A 19 11.47 7.66 -28.26
N ASP A 20 11.91 8.64 -29.05
CA ASP A 20 11.05 9.71 -29.56
C ASP A 20 9.96 9.15 -30.50
N GLU A 21 10.29 8.18 -31.37
CA GLU A 21 9.32 7.47 -32.22
C GLU A 21 8.35 6.63 -31.40
N ALA A 22 8.85 5.84 -30.45
CA ALA A 22 8.01 5.04 -29.56
C ALA A 22 7.03 5.91 -28.76
N ALA A 23 7.45 7.08 -28.29
CA ALA A 23 6.61 8.04 -27.57
C ALA A 23 5.48 8.64 -28.43
N THR A 24 5.55 8.55 -29.76
CA THR A 24 4.45 8.98 -30.64
C THR A 24 3.23 8.06 -30.56
N LEU A 25 3.43 6.80 -30.19
CA LEU A 25 2.37 5.80 -30.03
C LEU A 25 1.46 6.08 -28.83
N ILE A 26 1.90 6.95 -27.93
CA ILE A 26 1.18 7.32 -26.70
C ILE A 26 0.45 8.65 -26.96
N THR A 27 -0.87 8.63 -26.82
CA THR A 27 -1.73 9.79 -27.05
C THR A 27 -2.56 10.16 -25.82
N ASP A 28 -3.19 11.30 -25.87
CA ASP A 28 -3.99 11.84 -24.77
C ASP A 28 -5.10 10.89 -24.33
N GLY A 29 -5.31 10.78 -23.03
CA GLY A 29 -6.35 9.97 -22.41
C GLY A 29 -6.05 8.47 -22.29
N MET A 30 -4.93 7.97 -22.85
CA MET A 30 -4.61 6.53 -22.81
C MET A 30 -4.35 5.99 -21.41
N ASN A 31 -4.74 4.74 -21.20
CA ASN A 31 -4.29 3.91 -20.08
C ASN A 31 -2.95 3.26 -20.47
N VAL A 32 -1.89 3.68 -19.81
CA VAL A 32 -0.52 3.22 -20.09
C VAL A 32 -0.04 2.35 -18.92
N GLY A 33 0.09 1.06 -19.20
CA GLY A 33 0.72 0.11 -18.29
C GLY A 33 2.23 0.21 -18.36
N VAL A 34 2.92 0.30 -17.23
CA VAL A 34 4.38 0.28 -17.17
C VAL A 34 4.85 -0.89 -16.31
N SER A 35 5.89 -1.61 -16.78
CA SER A 35 6.51 -2.69 -16.00
C SER A 35 7.17 -2.17 -14.73
N GLY A 36 7.56 -3.09 -13.88
CA GLY A 36 8.33 -2.81 -12.68
C GLY A 36 7.50 -2.69 -11.42
N PHE A 37 8.25 -2.63 -10.32
CA PHE A 37 7.70 -2.55 -8.97
C PHE A 37 8.69 -1.82 -8.07
N THR A 38 8.24 -0.75 -7.40
CA THR A 38 9.12 0.15 -6.63
C THR A 38 10.35 0.47 -7.49
N PRO A 39 11.23 1.33 -7.43
CA PRO A 39 12.10 1.71 -8.55
C PRO A 39 12.99 0.55 -9.08
N SER A 40 12.36 -0.51 -9.63
CA SER A 40 13.02 -1.71 -10.14
C SER A 40 12.30 -2.30 -11.35
N GLY A 41 13.01 -2.52 -12.45
CA GLY A 41 12.49 -3.15 -13.66
C GLY A 41 11.47 -2.32 -14.45
N TYR A 42 11.58 -0.99 -14.44
CA TYR A 42 10.65 -0.07 -15.09
C TYR A 42 11.25 0.61 -16.31
N PRO A 43 10.45 0.93 -17.35
CA PRO A 43 10.93 1.62 -18.56
C PRO A 43 11.29 3.07 -18.27
N LYS A 44 12.32 3.60 -18.91
CA LYS A 44 12.87 4.93 -18.65
C LYS A 44 12.95 5.81 -19.89
N LYS A 45 13.49 5.31 -21.00
CA LYS A 45 13.74 6.14 -22.20
C LYS A 45 12.47 6.59 -22.88
N THR A 46 11.49 5.71 -23.06
CA THR A 46 10.22 6.04 -23.72
C THR A 46 9.43 7.08 -22.94
N THR A 47 9.40 6.96 -21.62
CA THR A 47 8.67 7.91 -20.76
C THR A 47 9.36 9.26 -20.66
N LEU A 48 10.69 9.30 -20.63
CA LEU A 48 11.46 10.55 -20.74
C LEU A 48 11.26 11.24 -22.09
N ALA A 49 11.20 10.48 -23.21
CA ALA A 49 10.89 11.03 -24.53
C ALA A 49 9.46 11.60 -24.59
N LEU A 50 8.48 10.92 -23.97
CA LEU A 50 7.12 11.44 -23.85
C LEU A 50 7.09 12.76 -23.06
N ALA A 51 7.76 12.83 -21.93
CA ALA A 51 7.85 14.04 -21.12
C ALA A 51 8.49 15.20 -21.91
N LYS A 52 9.57 14.94 -22.66
CA LYS A 52 10.21 15.89 -23.58
C LYS A 52 9.23 16.39 -24.63
N ALA A 53 8.45 15.51 -25.25
CA ALA A 53 7.45 15.88 -26.25
C ALA A 53 6.32 16.75 -25.65
N ILE A 54 5.84 16.43 -24.44
CA ILE A 54 4.83 17.22 -23.73
C ILE A 54 5.39 18.63 -23.42
N LYS A 55 6.62 18.70 -22.92
CA LYS A 55 7.30 19.98 -22.68
C LYS A 55 7.47 20.81 -23.95
N ALA A 56 7.62 20.16 -25.10
CA ALA A 56 7.69 20.79 -26.42
C ALA A 56 6.32 21.17 -27.01
N GLY A 57 5.23 20.95 -26.30
CA GLY A 57 3.88 21.36 -26.68
C GLY A 57 2.92 20.25 -27.11
N LYS A 58 3.31 18.98 -27.05
CA LYS A 58 2.39 17.85 -27.24
C LYS A 58 1.33 17.86 -26.13
N LYS A 59 0.07 17.98 -26.48
CA LYS A 59 -1.05 17.83 -25.54
C LYS A 59 -1.27 16.34 -25.28
N CYS A 60 -0.88 15.87 -24.09
CA CYS A 60 -0.99 14.46 -23.73
C CYS A 60 -0.98 14.31 -22.21
N ARG A 61 -2.07 13.78 -21.67
CA ARG A 61 -2.20 13.36 -20.28
C ARG A 61 -2.65 11.92 -20.26
N ILE A 62 -1.98 11.07 -19.51
CA ILE A 62 -2.19 9.63 -19.49
C ILE A 62 -2.54 9.13 -18.08
N ASN A 63 -3.22 7.99 -18.03
CA ASN A 63 -3.38 7.23 -16.80
C ASN A 63 -2.24 6.22 -16.70
N ILE A 64 -1.49 6.23 -15.61
CA ILE A 64 -0.34 5.34 -15.39
C ILE A 64 -0.76 4.19 -14.47
N TRP A 65 -0.58 2.96 -14.98
CA TRP A 65 -0.81 1.72 -14.27
C TRP A 65 0.51 0.96 -14.11
N SER A 66 0.82 0.48 -12.91
CA SER A 66 2.09 -0.22 -12.64
C SER A 66 1.94 -1.28 -11.57
N GLY A 67 3.04 -1.89 -11.13
CA GLY A 67 3.05 -2.78 -9.97
C GLY A 67 2.74 -2.04 -8.68
N ALA A 68 3.57 -1.06 -8.37
CA ALA A 68 3.39 -0.08 -7.29
C ALA A 68 4.00 1.25 -7.74
N SER A 69 4.71 2.00 -6.88
CA SER A 69 5.50 3.15 -7.36
C SER A 69 6.58 2.68 -8.34
N VAL A 70 6.97 3.57 -9.23
CA VAL A 70 8.09 3.36 -10.16
C VAL A 70 9.11 4.50 -9.99
N GLY A 71 10.12 4.56 -10.83
CA GLY A 71 11.16 5.57 -10.72
C GLY A 71 10.71 6.99 -11.08
N PRO A 72 11.51 8.00 -10.67
CA PRO A 72 11.20 9.42 -10.92
C PRO A 72 11.15 9.76 -12.41
N GLU A 73 11.80 8.99 -13.29
CA GLU A 73 11.75 9.12 -14.74
C GLU A 73 10.34 8.99 -15.31
N ILE A 74 9.46 8.32 -14.58
CA ILE A 74 8.04 8.22 -14.93
C ILE A 74 7.22 9.17 -14.06
N GLU A 75 7.22 8.95 -12.75
CA GLU A 75 6.25 9.59 -11.85
C GLU A 75 6.51 11.09 -11.69
N GLU A 76 7.73 11.50 -11.35
CA GLU A 76 8.02 12.91 -11.12
C GLU A 76 8.16 13.67 -12.44
N THR A 77 8.91 13.12 -13.41
CA THR A 77 9.18 13.80 -14.68
C THR A 77 7.91 14.04 -15.50
N LEU A 78 6.99 13.06 -15.58
CA LEU A 78 5.70 13.27 -16.25
C LEU A 78 4.77 14.18 -15.46
N ALA A 79 4.79 14.14 -14.12
CA ALA A 79 4.02 15.04 -13.30
C ALA A 79 4.45 16.51 -13.47
N GLU A 80 5.77 16.78 -13.52
CA GLU A 80 6.32 18.13 -13.72
C GLU A 80 5.86 18.78 -15.02
N VAL A 81 5.66 18.00 -16.08
CA VAL A 81 5.16 18.49 -17.36
C VAL A 81 3.64 18.41 -17.51
N GLY A 82 2.91 18.01 -16.45
CA GLY A 82 1.45 17.88 -16.46
C GLY A 82 0.93 16.71 -17.28
N GLY A 83 1.76 15.70 -17.53
CA GLY A 83 1.46 14.55 -18.40
C GLY A 83 0.65 13.44 -17.73
N ILE A 84 0.29 13.55 -16.43
CA ILE A 84 -0.45 12.53 -15.70
C ILE A 84 -1.89 13.00 -15.46
N SER A 85 -2.88 12.17 -15.79
CA SER A 85 -4.30 12.36 -15.47
C SER A 85 -4.75 11.43 -14.34
N GLY A 86 -4.23 10.20 -14.30
CA GLY A 86 -4.57 9.21 -13.31
C GLY A 86 -3.38 8.33 -12.90
N ARG A 87 -3.42 7.81 -11.68
CA ARG A 87 -2.37 6.95 -11.10
C ARG A 87 -2.98 5.80 -10.29
N MET A 88 -2.54 4.57 -10.56
CA MET A 88 -2.93 3.33 -9.87
C MET A 88 -1.78 2.33 -9.83
N PRO A 89 -1.73 1.41 -8.85
CA PRO A 89 -2.50 1.33 -7.61
C PRO A 89 -1.82 2.05 -6.44
N TYR A 90 -0.59 2.54 -6.62
CA TYR A 90 0.24 3.08 -5.55
C TYR A 90 1.18 4.17 -6.08
N TYR A 91 1.46 5.19 -5.26
CA TYR A 91 2.52 6.17 -5.51
C TYR A 91 3.41 6.35 -4.27
N ALA A 92 4.64 6.82 -4.46
CA ALA A 92 5.55 7.10 -3.36
C ALA A 92 5.60 8.60 -3.04
N ALA A 93 5.56 8.94 -1.75
CA ALA A 93 5.65 10.33 -1.25
C ALA A 93 6.95 11.06 -1.67
N SER A 94 7.98 10.32 -2.07
CA SER A 94 9.23 10.90 -2.60
C SER A 94 9.02 11.68 -3.90
N ASN A 95 7.98 11.35 -4.68
CA ASN A 95 7.58 12.06 -5.90
C ASN A 95 6.74 13.29 -5.51
N LYS A 96 7.40 14.39 -5.21
CA LYS A 96 6.80 15.59 -4.59
C LYS A 96 5.75 16.27 -5.46
N THR A 97 6.00 16.38 -6.77
CA THR A 97 5.08 16.99 -7.71
C THR A 97 3.83 16.15 -7.87
N LEU A 98 3.98 14.84 -8.10
CA LEU A 98 2.85 13.93 -8.19
C LEU A 98 2.04 13.89 -6.88
N SER A 99 2.71 13.80 -5.72
CA SER A 99 2.07 13.82 -4.41
C SER A 99 1.21 15.09 -4.20
N ARG A 100 1.73 16.25 -4.59
CA ARG A 100 0.97 17.51 -4.54
C ARG A 100 -0.24 17.47 -5.47
N GLN A 101 -0.08 17.00 -6.71
CA GLN A 101 -1.16 16.92 -7.68
C GLN A 101 -2.28 15.96 -7.24
N ILE A 102 -1.95 14.84 -6.62
CA ILE A 102 -2.91 13.91 -6.01
C ILE A 102 -3.67 14.59 -4.87
N ASN A 103 -2.96 15.21 -3.92
CA ASN A 103 -3.57 15.86 -2.77
C ASN A 103 -4.39 17.11 -3.12
N THR A 104 -4.19 17.71 -4.29
CA THR A 104 -5.00 18.83 -4.82
C THR A 104 -6.11 18.39 -5.78
N GLY A 105 -6.22 17.08 -6.06
CA GLY A 105 -7.24 16.53 -6.95
C GLY A 105 -6.99 16.79 -8.44
N SER A 106 -5.81 17.30 -8.84
CA SER A 106 -5.47 17.53 -10.25
C SER A 106 -5.03 16.25 -10.98
N VAL A 107 -4.68 15.21 -10.24
CA VAL A 107 -4.45 13.84 -10.71
C VAL A 107 -5.38 12.91 -9.94
N THR A 108 -6.17 12.11 -10.65
CA THR A 108 -7.01 11.08 -10.04
C THR A 108 -6.12 9.96 -9.50
N TYR A 109 -6.29 9.62 -8.24
CA TYR A 109 -5.56 8.54 -7.61
C TYR A 109 -6.51 7.48 -7.04
N ILE A 110 -6.22 6.21 -7.33
CA ILE A 110 -6.95 5.09 -6.77
C ILE A 110 -5.94 4.22 -6.02
N ASP A 111 -6.06 4.22 -4.69
CA ASP A 111 -5.33 3.33 -3.81
C ASP A 111 -6.07 2.01 -3.65
N GLN A 112 -5.33 0.90 -3.61
CA GLN A 112 -5.95 -0.41 -3.40
C GLN A 112 -4.93 -1.46 -2.98
N HIS A 113 -5.44 -2.58 -2.49
CA HIS A 113 -4.60 -3.75 -2.23
C HIS A 113 -3.90 -4.19 -3.50
N LEU A 114 -2.58 -4.37 -3.42
CA LEU A 114 -1.76 -4.68 -4.58
C LEU A 114 -2.12 -6.03 -5.21
N SER A 115 -2.56 -7.00 -4.39
CA SER A 115 -3.03 -8.30 -4.87
C SER A 115 -4.27 -8.23 -5.77
N HIS A 116 -5.08 -7.17 -5.65
CA HIS A 116 -6.32 -7.03 -6.40
C HIS A 116 -6.13 -6.41 -7.78
N PHE A 117 -5.10 -5.58 -7.96
CA PHE A 117 -5.01 -4.74 -9.15
C PHE A 117 -4.91 -5.54 -10.45
N ALA A 118 -4.02 -6.56 -10.50
CA ALA A 118 -3.86 -7.40 -11.68
C ALA A 118 -5.17 -8.12 -12.06
N GLN A 119 -5.87 -8.70 -11.08
CA GLN A 119 -7.15 -9.39 -11.34
C GLN A 119 -8.25 -8.42 -11.79
N GLN A 120 -8.29 -7.19 -11.28
CA GLN A 120 -9.28 -6.20 -11.69
C GLN A 120 -9.02 -5.66 -13.09
N ILE A 121 -7.74 -5.59 -13.52
CA ILE A 121 -7.40 -5.39 -14.94
C ILE A 121 -7.94 -6.56 -15.78
N ASP A 122 -7.71 -7.80 -15.33
CA ASP A 122 -8.18 -9.00 -16.04
C ASP A 122 -9.70 -9.07 -16.13
N TYR A 123 -10.42 -8.54 -15.14
CA TYR A 123 -11.89 -8.44 -15.16
C TYR A 123 -12.41 -7.28 -16.02
N GLY A 124 -11.53 -6.38 -16.48
CA GLY A 124 -11.91 -5.22 -17.29
C GLY A 124 -12.54 -4.06 -16.50
N PHE A 125 -12.38 -4.02 -15.17
CA PHE A 125 -13.02 -3.01 -14.31
C PHE A 125 -12.51 -1.58 -14.56
N TYR A 126 -11.30 -1.44 -15.10
CA TYR A 126 -10.68 -0.14 -15.38
C TYR A 126 -10.65 0.21 -16.87
N GLY A 127 -11.26 -0.61 -17.73
CA GLY A 127 -11.17 -0.50 -19.18
C GLY A 127 -9.90 -1.12 -19.74
N ASP A 128 -9.60 -0.78 -20.98
CA ASP A 128 -8.51 -1.39 -21.76
C ASP A 128 -7.14 -0.85 -21.34
N VAL A 129 -6.11 -1.68 -21.47
CA VAL A 129 -4.71 -1.26 -21.48
C VAL A 129 -4.36 -0.84 -22.92
N ASP A 130 -4.24 0.45 -23.19
CA ASP A 130 -3.98 0.93 -24.55
C ASP A 130 -2.54 0.67 -24.98
N VAL A 131 -1.58 0.91 -24.09
CA VAL A 131 -0.16 0.67 -24.32
C VAL A 131 0.46 0.04 -23.07
N ALA A 132 1.24 -1.02 -23.23
CA ALA A 132 2.18 -1.50 -22.20
C ALA A 132 3.61 -1.12 -22.62
N ILE A 133 4.34 -0.49 -21.71
CA ILE A 133 5.77 -0.22 -21.87
C ILE A 133 6.50 -1.12 -20.87
N VAL A 134 7.30 -2.04 -21.40
CA VAL A 134 7.91 -3.12 -20.63
C VAL A 134 9.42 -3.02 -20.69
N GLU A 135 10.07 -2.85 -19.55
CA GLU A 135 11.52 -3.05 -19.48
C GLU A 135 11.84 -4.54 -19.55
N ALA A 136 12.80 -4.90 -20.37
CA ALA A 136 13.24 -6.28 -20.58
C ALA A 136 14.75 -6.40 -20.55
N THR A 137 15.24 -7.58 -20.17
CA THR A 137 16.64 -7.97 -20.30
C THR A 137 16.92 -8.52 -21.69
N ALA A 138 15.97 -9.30 -22.22
CA ALA A 138 16.04 -9.90 -23.55
C ALA A 138 14.63 -10.24 -24.07
N ILE A 139 14.54 -10.54 -25.37
CA ILE A 139 13.34 -11.07 -26.04
C ILE A 139 13.72 -12.35 -26.75
N ASN A 140 12.99 -13.42 -26.46
CA ASN A 140 13.21 -14.75 -27.02
C ASN A 140 12.76 -14.86 -28.48
N ALA A 141 13.15 -15.93 -29.15
CA ALA A 141 12.81 -16.18 -30.55
C ALA A 141 11.31 -16.33 -30.82
N ASP A 142 10.54 -16.73 -29.80
CA ASP A 142 9.07 -16.83 -29.86
C ASP A 142 8.35 -15.51 -29.47
N GLY A 143 9.12 -14.48 -29.11
CA GLY A 143 8.61 -13.19 -28.65
C GLY A 143 8.29 -13.14 -27.14
N SER A 144 8.60 -14.18 -26.38
CA SER A 144 8.48 -14.11 -24.92
C SER A 144 9.54 -13.18 -24.33
N ILE A 145 9.17 -12.46 -23.26
CA ILE A 145 9.97 -11.37 -22.70
C ILE A 145 10.69 -11.86 -21.44
N VAL A 146 11.99 -11.66 -21.39
CA VAL A 146 12.84 -11.88 -20.22
C VAL A 146 12.87 -10.59 -19.42
N LEU A 147 12.29 -10.60 -18.22
CA LEU A 147 12.25 -9.42 -17.35
C LEU A 147 13.60 -9.16 -16.67
N GLY A 148 13.70 -8.00 -16.01
CA GLY A 148 14.82 -7.61 -15.17
C GLY A 148 14.56 -7.91 -13.68
N SER A 149 14.91 -6.94 -12.82
CA SER A 149 14.86 -7.05 -11.36
C SER A 149 13.45 -6.95 -10.76
N GLY A 150 12.43 -6.59 -11.54
CA GLY A 150 11.05 -6.42 -11.08
C GLY A 150 10.01 -6.98 -12.03
N VAL A 151 9.05 -7.72 -11.51
CA VAL A 151 7.92 -8.29 -12.27
C VAL A 151 6.71 -7.37 -12.21
N GLY A 152 6.29 -6.94 -11.03
CA GLY A 152 5.09 -6.14 -10.84
C GLY A 152 3.84 -6.80 -11.44
N ASN A 153 3.02 -5.99 -12.10
CA ASN A 153 1.85 -6.43 -12.84
C ASN A 153 2.14 -6.66 -14.34
N THR A 154 3.41 -6.71 -14.74
CA THR A 154 3.84 -6.80 -16.14
C THR A 154 3.15 -7.92 -16.92
N PRO A 155 3.03 -9.16 -16.40
CA PRO A 155 2.36 -10.23 -17.14
C PRO A 155 0.90 -9.91 -17.49
N MET A 156 0.18 -9.29 -16.57
CA MET A 156 -1.21 -8.90 -16.79
C MET A 156 -1.34 -7.71 -17.74
N LEU A 157 -0.45 -6.73 -17.63
CA LEU A 157 -0.40 -5.60 -18.55
C LEU A 157 -0.09 -6.05 -19.98
N VAL A 158 0.89 -6.94 -20.16
CA VAL A 158 1.23 -7.53 -21.47
C VAL A 158 0.06 -8.34 -22.03
N LYS A 159 -0.63 -9.13 -21.20
CA LYS A 159 -1.79 -9.93 -21.61
C LYS A 159 -2.88 -9.06 -22.25
N HIS A 160 -3.17 -7.89 -21.68
CA HIS A 160 -4.31 -7.04 -22.06
C HIS A 160 -3.96 -5.84 -22.95
N ALA A 161 -2.68 -5.51 -23.12
CA ALA A 161 -2.29 -4.35 -23.91
C ALA A 161 -2.65 -4.46 -25.40
N LYS A 162 -3.17 -3.39 -25.98
CA LYS A 162 -3.40 -3.27 -27.43
C LYS A 162 -2.08 -3.10 -28.19
N LYS A 163 -1.12 -2.37 -27.61
CA LYS A 163 0.23 -2.13 -28.14
C LYS A 163 1.26 -2.42 -27.07
N ILE A 164 2.37 -3.05 -27.45
CA ILE A 164 3.46 -3.36 -26.52
C ILE A 164 4.75 -2.72 -27.04
N ILE A 165 5.33 -1.84 -26.24
CA ILE A 165 6.65 -1.26 -26.44
C ILE A 165 7.59 -1.99 -25.49
N VAL A 166 8.65 -2.62 -26.00
CA VAL A 166 9.63 -3.30 -25.16
C VAL A 166 10.90 -2.45 -25.10
N GLU A 167 11.25 -1.99 -23.92
CA GLU A 167 12.48 -1.27 -23.66
C GLU A 167 13.56 -2.25 -23.19
N VAL A 168 14.43 -2.68 -24.10
CA VAL A 168 15.49 -3.64 -23.80
C VAL A 168 16.68 -2.92 -23.18
N ASN A 169 16.90 -3.17 -21.89
CA ASN A 169 17.90 -2.46 -21.10
C ASN A 169 19.22 -3.26 -20.99
N THR A 170 20.27 -2.70 -21.58
CA THR A 170 21.61 -3.34 -21.62
C THR A 170 22.38 -3.21 -20.31
N SER A 171 21.95 -2.32 -19.39
CA SER A 171 22.56 -2.19 -18.06
C SER A 171 22.21 -3.36 -17.14
N ILE A 172 21.14 -4.10 -17.44
CA ILE A 172 20.67 -5.24 -16.65
C ILE A 172 21.43 -6.51 -17.06
N PRO A 173 22.01 -7.26 -16.09
CA PRO A 173 22.74 -8.50 -16.39
C PRO A 173 21.82 -9.58 -16.96
N LEU A 174 22.25 -10.28 -18.00
CA LEU A 174 21.56 -11.46 -18.54
C LEU A 174 21.47 -12.62 -17.52
N THR A 175 22.33 -12.63 -16.52
CA THR A 175 22.33 -13.65 -15.45
C THR A 175 21.07 -13.65 -14.59
N LEU A 176 20.19 -12.63 -14.70
CA LEU A 176 18.87 -12.64 -14.06
C LEU A 176 17.90 -13.61 -14.74
N GLU A 177 18.16 -14.01 -15.96
CA GLU A 177 17.32 -14.99 -16.66
C GLU A 177 17.23 -16.30 -15.87
N GLY A 178 15.99 -16.79 -15.70
CA GLY A 178 15.70 -17.98 -14.91
C GLY A 178 15.36 -17.72 -13.44
N MET A 179 15.47 -16.47 -12.95
CA MET A 179 14.99 -16.13 -11.60
C MET A 179 13.47 -15.99 -11.50
N HIS A 180 12.80 -15.77 -12.64
CA HIS A 180 11.38 -15.50 -12.69
C HIS A 180 10.54 -16.78 -12.65
N ASP A 181 9.30 -16.63 -12.14
CA ASP A 181 8.26 -17.67 -12.09
C ASP A 181 6.91 -17.01 -12.38
N ILE A 182 6.65 -16.81 -13.67
CA ILE A 182 5.48 -16.07 -14.15
C ILE A 182 4.29 -17.02 -14.22
N TYR A 183 3.38 -16.87 -13.30
CA TYR A 183 2.11 -17.60 -13.25
C TYR A 183 0.94 -16.63 -13.30
N ILE A 184 -0.05 -16.92 -14.13
CA ILE A 184 -1.27 -16.10 -14.28
C ILE A 184 -2.46 -16.96 -13.84
N CYS A 185 -3.17 -16.51 -12.80
CA CYS A 185 -4.35 -17.17 -12.32
C CYS A 185 -5.48 -17.14 -13.36
N SER A 186 -6.26 -18.23 -13.43
CA SER A 186 -7.52 -18.23 -14.17
C SER A 186 -8.55 -17.29 -13.51
N LYS A 187 -9.55 -16.87 -14.28
CA LYS A 187 -10.70 -16.15 -13.73
C LYS A 187 -11.65 -17.09 -13.01
N PRO A 188 -12.43 -16.64 -12.05
CA PRO A 188 -13.58 -17.39 -11.58
C PRO A 188 -14.58 -17.64 -12.72
N PRO A 189 -15.25 -18.79 -12.78
CA PRO A 189 -15.22 -19.88 -11.80
C PRO A 189 -14.08 -20.90 -11.98
N GLU A 190 -13.25 -20.79 -13.03
CA GLU A 190 -12.17 -21.74 -13.36
C GLU A 190 -10.91 -21.53 -12.51
N ARG A 191 -10.93 -20.61 -11.55
CA ARG A 191 -9.80 -20.37 -10.64
C ARG A 191 -9.64 -21.54 -9.67
N THR A 192 -8.43 -22.07 -9.62
CA THR A 192 -8.00 -23.08 -8.64
C THR A 192 -7.04 -22.49 -7.63
N GLU A 193 -6.65 -23.27 -6.64
CA GLU A 193 -5.57 -22.88 -5.71
C GLU A 193 -4.26 -22.63 -6.48
N ILE A 194 -3.43 -21.73 -5.92
CA ILE A 194 -2.09 -21.49 -6.43
C ILE A 194 -1.16 -22.53 -5.81
N PRO A 195 -0.54 -23.46 -6.59
CA PRO A 195 0.16 -24.62 -6.03
C PRO A 195 1.58 -24.28 -5.54
N ILE A 196 1.70 -23.26 -4.68
CA ILE A 196 2.92 -22.87 -3.96
C ILE A 196 2.82 -23.41 -2.54
N TYR A 197 3.53 -24.46 -2.20
CA TYR A 197 3.55 -25.08 -0.88
C TYR A 197 4.80 -24.73 -0.09
N HIS A 198 5.87 -24.33 -0.78
CA HIS A 198 7.11 -23.85 -0.19
C HIS A 198 7.56 -22.57 -0.90
N VAL A 199 8.35 -21.75 -0.22
CA VAL A 199 8.79 -20.44 -0.74
C VAL A 199 9.50 -20.55 -2.09
N GLY A 200 10.29 -21.60 -2.29
CA GLY A 200 11.08 -21.83 -3.50
C GLY A 200 10.35 -22.53 -4.64
N ASP A 201 9.09 -22.96 -4.47
CA ASP A 201 8.35 -23.68 -5.52
C ASP A 201 8.21 -22.82 -6.77
N ARG A 202 8.40 -23.42 -7.93
CA ARG A 202 8.22 -22.79 -9.25
C ARG A 202 7.06 -23.46 -9.96
N ILE A 203 6.08 -22.66 -10.36
CA ILE A 203 4.78 -23.12 -10.87
C ILE A 203 4.43 -22.54 -12.25
N GLY A 204 5.21 -21.57 -12.70
CA GLY A 204 4.98 -20.83 -13.93
C GLY A 204 6.14 -20.93 -14.92
N SER A 205 6.21 -19.94 -15.80
CA SER A 205 7.25 -19.78 -16.82
C SER A 205 8.35 -18.83 -16.35
N PRO A 206 9.61 -19.00 -16.75
CA PRO A 206 10.65 -18.00 -16.51
C PRO A 206 10.49 -16.74 -17.38
N TYR A 207 9.51 -16.69 -18.27
CA TYR A 207 9.29 -15.62 -19.23
C TYR A 207 7.85 -15.11 -19.23
N VAL A 208 7.66 -13.85 -19.59
CA VAL A 208 6.32 -13.32 -19.88
C VAL A 208 5.94 -13.68 -21.31
N SER A 209 4.88 -14.46 -21.46
CA SER A 209 4.34 -14.80 -22.78
C SER A 209 3.82 -13.53 -23.47
N CYS A 210 4.26 -13.30 -24.71
CA CYS A 210 3.85 -12.17 -25.52
C CYS A 210 3.50 -12.60 -26.95
N GLY A 211 4.48 -13.05 -27.70
CA GLY A 211 4.41 -13.31 -29.14
C GLY A 211 5.00 -12.17 -29.98
N LEU A 212 5.68 -12.54 -31.07
CA LEU A 212 6.40 -11.59 -31.92
C LEU A 212 5.52 -10.53 -32.59
N ASP A 213 4.31 -10.93 -32.98
CA ASP A 213 3.30 -10.10 -33.63
C ASP A 213 2.76 -9.01 -32.73
N ARG A 214 2.70 -9.26 -31.42
CA ARG A 214 2.20 -8.31 -30.43
C ARG A 214 3.19 -7.24 -30.05
N ILE A 215 4.50 -7.47 -30.25
CA ILE A 215 5.53 -6.45 -30.00
C ILE A 215 5.45 -5.38 -31.08
N THR A 216 5.00 -4.19 -30.71
CA THR A 216 4.82 -3.06 -31.63
C THR A 216 6.16 -2.46 -32.02
N CYS A 217 7.01 -2.16 -31.06
CA CYS A 217 8.37 -1.68 -31.29
C CYS A 217 9.28 -1.96 -30.09
N ILE A 218 10.59 -1.82 -30.32
CA ILE A 218 11.66 -2.04 -29.34
C ILE A 218 12.47 -0.76 -29.22
N VAL A 219 12.77 -0.38 -27.97
CA VAL A 219 13.64 0.75 -27.65
C VAL A 219 14.87 0.23 -26.91
N GLU A 220 16.06 0.62 -27.35
CA GLU A 220 17.29 0.31 -26.63
C GLU A 220 17.48 1.24 -25.44
N SER A 221 17.72 0.68 -24.25
CA SER A 221 18.03 1.42 -23.03
C SER A 221 19.33 0.95 -22.40
N ASP A 222 19.97 1.85 -21.66
CA ASP A 222 21.18 1.61 -20.86
C ASP A 222 21.10 2.30 -19.51
N ILE A 223 19.92 2.80 -19.13
CA ILE A 223 19.68 3.55 -17.91
C ILE A 223 19.44 2.55 -16.76
N VAL A 224 20.26 2.66 -15.71
CA VAL A 224 20.11 1.85 -14.49
C VAL A 224 18.88 2.26 -13.69
N ASP A 225 18.35 1.34 -12.90
CA ASP A 225 17.25 1.62 -11.97
C ASP A 225 17.65 2.65 -10.91
N HIS A 226 16.70 3.47 -10.52
CA HIS A 226 16.90 4.43 -9.44
C HIS A 226 17.03 3.70 -8.10
N VAL A 227 18.20 3.79 -7.48
CA VAL A 227 18.47 3.15 -6.19
C VAL A 227 18.09 4.08 -5.04
N ARG A 228 17.26 3.58 -4.13
CA ARG A 228 17.06 4.26 -2.84
C ARG A 228 18.24 3.97 -1.93
N ASN A 229 18.98 5.00 -1.55
CA ASN A 229 19.99 4.86 -0.52
C ASN A 229 19.31 4.58 0.83
N LEU A 230 19.46 3.36 1.33
CA LEU A 230 19.04 3.00 2.68
C LEU A 230 20.08 3.54 3.66
N SER A 231 19.67 4.43 4.56
CA SER A 231 20.52 4.88 5.66
C SER A 231 20.84 3.71 6.59
N ALA A 232 22.01 3.75 7.20
CA ALA A 232 22.32 2.80 8.27
C ALA A 232 21.27 2.93 9.39
N PRO A 233 20.86 1.81 10.03
CA PRO A 233 19.92 1.84 11.13
C PRO A 233 20.41 2.72 12.27
N ASP A 234 19.56 3.64 12.71
CA ASP A 234 19.79 4.44 13.91
C ASP A 234 19.55 3.62 15.20
N ASP A 235 19.83 4.19 16.35
CA ASP A 235 19.69 3.50 17.62
C ASP A 235 18.23 3.15 17.95
N THR A 236 17.27 3.96 17.50
CA THR A 236 15.85 3.68 17.63
C THR A 236 15.46 2.43 16.82
N SER A 237 15.86 2.38 15.56
CA SER A 237 15.63 1.21 14.68
C SER A 237 16.28 -0.06 15.20
N LYS A 238 17.50 0.04 15.80
CA LYS A 238 18.19 -1.09 16.43
C LYS A 238 17.44 -1.62 17.66
N LYS A 239 16.90 -0.73 18.52
CA LYS A 239 16.09 -1.14 19.69
C LYS A 239 14.78 -1.81 19.25
N ILE A 240 14.10 -1.29 18.25
CA ILE A 240 12.91 -1.92 17.66
C ILE A 240 13.26 -3.31 17.15
N ALA A 241 14.37 -3.46 16.44
CA ALA A 241 14.84 -4.74 15.92
C ALA A 241 15.15 -5.74 17.06
N ALA A 242 15.82 -5.29 18.12
CA ALA A 242 16.09 -6.13 19.29
C ALA A 242 14.81 -6.60 19.96
N ASN A 243 13.85 -5.70 20.23
CA ASN A 243 12.55 -6.04 20.81
C ASN A 243 11.79 -7.05 19.94
N LEU A 244 11.89 -6.92 18.61
CA LEU A 244 11.24 -7.85 17.67
C LEU A 244 11.89 -9.23 17.71
N VAL A 245 13.22 -9.32 17.67
CA VAL A 245 13.95 -10.59 17.73
C VAL A 245 13.67 -11.29 19.05
N ASP A 246 13.73 -10.56 20.17
CA ASP A 246 13.42 -11.09 21.51
C ASP A 246 11.97 -11.62 21.60
N PHE A 247 11.02 -10.90 20.97
CA PHE A 247 9.64 -11.34 20.89
C PHE A 247 9.49 -12.64 20.09
N LEU A 248 10.11 -12.74 18.90
CA LEU A 248 10.07 -13.97 18.10
C LEU A 248 10.71 -15.14 18.83
N GLU A 249 11.82 -14.91 19.55
CA GLU A 249 12.45 -15.93 20.40
C GLU A 249 11.56 -16.35 21.57
N HIS A 250 10.83 -15.40 22.15
CA HIS A 250 9.84 -15.69 23.20
C HIS A 250 8.71 -16.57 22.65
N GLU A 251 8.16 -16.24 21.49
CA GLU A 251 7.11 -17.02 20.83
C GLU A 251 7.56 -18.47 20.53
N GLN A 252 8.80 -18.63 20.06
CA GLN A 252 9.37 -19.94 19.79
C GLN A 252 9.57 -20.76 21.09
N ARG A 253 10.10 -20.15 22.16
CA ARG A 253 10.28 -20.81 23.47
C ARG A 253 8.97 -21.29 24.08
N HIS A 254 7.85 -20.61 23.79
CA HIS A 254 6.53 -20.97 24.28
C HIS A 254 5.74 -21.87 23.31
N GLY A 255 6.38 -22.34 22.23
CA GLY A 255 5.76 -23.25 21.26
C GLY A 255 4.68 -22.61 20.36
N ARG A 256 4.57 -21.28 20.34
CA ARG A 256 3.66 -20.55 19.46
C ARG A 256 4.25 -20.30 18.07
N LEU A 257 5.55 -20.41 17.93
CA LEU A 257 6.25 -20.53 16.65
C LEU A 257 7.01 -21.84 16.59
N PRO A 258 7.09 -22.49 15.41
CA PRO A 258 7.83 -23.73 15.23
C PRO A 258 9.35 -23.50 15.36
N GLN A 259 10.10 -24.58 15.60
CA GLN A 259 11.57 -24.51 15.67
C GLN A 259 12.18 -24.06 14.33
N GLN A 260 11.68 -24.58 13.22
CA GLN A 260 11.95 -24.02 11.91
C GLN A 260 11.01 -22.86 11.70
N MET A 261 11.59 -21.64 11.58
CA MET A 261 10.82 -20.41 11.45
C MET A 261 9.92 -20.45 10.22
N LEU A 262 8.71 -19.95 10.36
CA LEU A 262 7.79 -19.71 9.25
C LEU A 262 8.35 -18.63 8.30
N PRO A 263 7.91 -18.60 7.02
CA PRO A 263 8.40 -17.61 6.08
C PRO A 263 8.19 -16.18 6.59
N LEU A 264 9.18 -15.33 6.38
CA LEU A 264 9.18 -13.94 6.80
C LEU A 264 8.79 -13.02 5.65
N GLN A 265 7.95 -12.03 5.92
CA GLN A 265 7.75 -10.86 5.07
C GLN A 265 8.29 -9.64 5.79
N SER A 266 8.97 -8.78 5.04
CA SER A 266 9.49 -7.52 5.55
C SER A 266 9.09 -6.36 4.64
N GLY A 267 8.62 -5.27 5.24
CA GLY A 267 8.41 -4.01 4.54
C GLY A 267 9.71 -3.36 4.06
N VAL A 268 9.62 -2.13 3.60
CA VAL A 268 10.76 -1.34 3.07
C VAL A 268 11.16 -0.27 4.09
N GLY A 269 12.45 0.00 4.23
CA GLY A 269 12.96 1.12 5.02
C GLY A 269 13.99 0.74 6.10
N SER A 270 14.37 1.73 6.92
CA SER A 270 15.42 1.59 7.93
C SER A 270 15.09 0.56 9.02
N ILE A 271 13.84 0.54 9.48
CA ILE A 271 13.37 -0.41 10.51
C ILE A 271 13.41 -1.84 9.95
N ALA A 272 12.85 -2.05 8.75
CA ALA A 272 12.88 -3.35 8.08
C ALA A 272 14.32 -3.86 7.88
N ASN A 273 15.22 -2.96 7.47
CA ASN A 273 16.65 -3.29 7.33
C ASN A 273 17.29 -3.64 8.69
N ALA A 274 16.97 -2.89 9.75
CA ALA A 274 17.47 -3.16 11.11
C ALA A 274 17.00 -4.54 11.62
N VAL A 275 15.72 -4.87 11.40
CA VAL A 275 15.15 -6.18 11.76
C VAL A 275 15.85 -7.33 11.06
N LEU A 276 16.04 -7.22 9.73
CA LEU A 276 16.73 -8.25 8.98
C LEU A 276 18.22 -8.39 9.39
N MET A 277 18.88 -7.28 9.75
CA MET A 277 20.23 -7.32 10.33
C MET A 277 20.23 -8.00 11.71
N GLY A 278 19.27 -7.69 12.57
CA GLY A 278 19.11 -8.37 13.86
C GLY A 278 18.89 -9.88 13.72
N LEU A 279 18.10 -10.30 12.72
CA LEU A 279 17.91 -11.71 12.41
C LEU A 279 19.21 -12.38 11.92
N ALA A 280 20.10 -11.64 11.23
CA ALA A 280 21.41 -12.17 10.84
C ALA A 280 22.28 -12.53 12.05
N GLU A 281 22.19 -11.76 13.14
CA GLU A 281 22.93 -11.96 14.38
C GLU A 281 22.22 -12.90 15.37
N SER A 282 20.94 -13.20 15.13
CA SER A 282 20.12 -14.06 15.99
C SER A 282 20.49 -15.55 15.87
N LYS A 283 19.91 -16.37 16.75
CA LYS A 283 20.06 -17.84 16.71
C LYS A 283 19.24 -18.53 15.61
N PHE A 284 18.37 -17.78 14.92
CA PHE A 284 17.53 -18.36 13.87
C PHE A 284 18.38 -18.78 12.67
N GLU A 285 18.10 -19.98 12.16
CA GLU A 285 18.77 -20.57 11.00
C GLU A 285 17.75 -21.08 10.00
N ASN A 286 18.21 -21.33 8.75
CA ASN A 286 17.37 -21.84 7.67
C ASN A 286 16.11 -21.02 7.42
N LEU A 287 16.23 -19.70 7.54
CA LEU A 287 15.14 -18.77 7.31
C LEU A 287 14.69 -18.82 5.84
N THR A 288 13.39 -18.59 5.63
CA THR A 288 12.82 -18.39 4.31
C THR A 288 12.06 -17.06 4.27
N MET A 289 11.98 -16.45 3.10
CA MET A 289 11.28 -15.18 2.91
C MET A 289 10.25 -15.28 1.80
N TYR A 290 9.01 -14.97 2.14
CA TYR A 290 7.93 -14.75 1.17
C TYR A 290 7.44 -13.31 1.32
N SER A 291 7.93 -12.43 0.45
CA SER A 291 7.81 -10.99 0.61
C SER A 291 7.44 -10.33 -0.71
N GLU A 292 7.07 -9.07 -0.66
CA GLU A 292 6.80 -8.24 -1.82
C GLU A 292 8.10 -7.80 -2.49
N ILE A 293 9.02 -7.25 -1.70
CA ILE A 293 10.31 -6.74 -2.17
C ILE A 293 11.47 -7.35 -1.38
N LEU A 294 12.55 -7.62 -2.07
CA LEU A 294 13.78 -8.13 -1.49
C LEU A 294 14.84 -7.03 -1.50
N GLN A 295 15.23 -6.57 -0.30
CA GLN A 295 16.23 -5.50 -0.11
C GLN A 295 17.64 -6.06 0.09
N ASP A 296 18.63 -5.19 0.19
CA ASP A 296 20.05 -5.50 0.41
C ASP A 296 20.31 -6.53 1.51
N SER A 297 19.56 -6.42 2.62
CA SER A 297 19.71 -7.33 3.77
C SER A 297 19.41 -8.78 3.40
N VAL A 298 18.47 -9.02 2.48
CA VAL A 298 18.14 -10.39 2.03
C VAL A 298 19.32 -11.02 1.30
N PHE A 299 19.98 -10.27 0.42
CA PHE A 299 21.17 -10.73 -0.29
C PHE A 299 22.31 -11.08 0.67
N LYS A 300 22.51 -10.25 1.70
CA LYS A 300 23.49 -10.51 2.75
C LYS A 300 23.15 -11.77 3.55
N LEU A 301 21.87 -11.94 3.93
CA LEU A 301 21.38 -13.13 4.63
C LEU A 301 21.52 -14.41 3.80
N ILE A 302 21.35 -14.33 2.47
CA ILE A 302 21.61 -15.44 1.54
C ILE A 302 23.11 -15.74 1.49
N LYS A 303 23.97 -14.70 1.37
CA LYS A 303 25.44 -14.88 1.29
C LYS A 303 26.02 -15.51 2.56
N CYS A 304 25.50 -15.16 3.75
CA CYS A 304 25.94 -15.78 5.00
C CYS A 304 25.23 -17.11 5.34
N GLY A 305 24.31 -17.60 4.49
CA GLY A 305 23.64 -18.88 4.64
C GLY A 305 22.43 -18.88 5.60
N LYS A 306 22.06 -17.73 6.19
CA LYS A 306 20.89 -17.60 7.09
C LYS A 306 19.57 -17.76 6.36
N VAL A 307 19.45 -17.23 5.13
CA VAL A 307 18.27 -17.38 4.27
C VAL A 307 18.55 -18.41 3.20
N THR A 308 17.73 -19.45 3.16
CA THR A 308 17.86 -20.57 2.22
C THR A 308 17.06 -20.37 0.94
N GLN A 309 15.90 -19.73 1.03
CA GLN A 309 15.01 -19.43 -0.09
C GLN A 309 14.32 -18.08 0.13
N ALA A 310 14.19 -17.29 -0.92
CA ALA A 310 13.46 -16.04 -0.91
C ALA A 310 12.55 -15.92 -2.15
N SER A 311 11.33 -15.45 -1.97
CA SER A 311 10.37 -15.17 -3.04
C SER A 311 9.87 -13.74 -2.91
N GLY A 312 9.76 -13.03 -4.03
CA GLY A 312 9.26 -11.66 -4.06
C GLY A 312 8.78 -11.22 -5.44
N CYS A 313 8.25 -10.02 -5.52
CA CYS A 313 7.85 -9.41 -6.79
C CYS A 313 9.01 -8.67 -7.47
N ALA A 314 9.92 -8.14 -6.67
CA ALA A 314 11.09 -7.41 -7.14
C ALA A 314 12.23 -7.43 -6.11
N PHE A 315 13.41 -7.08 -6.57
CA PHE A 315 14.51 -6.70 -5.68
C PHE A 315 15.15 -5.38 -6.13
N THR A 316 15.61 -4.61 -5.16
CA THR A 316 16.19 -3.27 -5.37
C THR A 316 17.57 -3.19 -4.71
N PRO A 317 18.58 -3.81 -5.29
CA PRO A 317 19.90 -3.87 -4.67
C PRO A 317 20.61 -2.51 -4.82
N SER A 318 21.32 -2.12 -3.78
CA SER A 318 22.29 -1.03 -3.87
C SER A 318 23.44 -1.39 -4.84
N PRO A 319 24.22 -0.41 -5.32
CA PRO A 319 25.37 -0.69 -6.15
C PRO A 319 26.34 -1.74 -5.53
N THR A 320 26.54 -1.67 -4.21
CA THR A 320 27.37 -2.64 -3.49
C THR A 320 26.80 -4.06 -3.56
N VAL A 321 25.47 -4.21 -3.44
CA VAL A 321 24.82 -5.52 -3.53
C VAL A 321 24.76 -6.01 -4.97
N TRP A 322 24.66 -5.11 -5.96
CA TRP A 322 24.82 -5.49 -7.36
C TRP A 322 26.20 -6.09 -7.65
N GLU A 323 27.28 -5.51 -7.12
CA GLU A 323 28.62 -6.11 -7.27
C GLU A 323 28.69 -7.48 -6.57
N MET A 324 28.14 -7.60 -5.37
CA MET A 324 28.06 -8.88 -4.66
C MET A 324 27.25 -9.94 -5.43
N TYR A 325 26.17 -9.55 -6.11
CA TYR A 325 25.41 -10.42 -7.00
C TYR A 325 26.25 -10.90 -8.19
N LYS A 326 27.02 -9.99 -8.81
CA LYS A 326 27.89 -10.32 -9.97
C LYS A 326 29.03 -11.28 -9.62
N GLU A 327 29.47 -11.30 -8.35
CA GLU A 327 30.50 -12.24 -7.88
C GLU A 327 30.02 -13.70 -7.94
N ASP A 328 28.76 -13.96 -7.59
CA ASP A 328 28.17 -15.30 -7.59
C ASP A 328 26.68 -15.25 -7.97
N PRO A 329 26.34 -15.03 -9.25
CA PRO A 329 24.94 -14.96 -9.69
C PRO A 329 24.16 -16.25 -9.45
N GLU A 330 24.83 -17.41 -9.52
CA GLU A 330 24.19 -18.73 -9.35
C GLU A 330 23.69 -18.93 -7.92
N LEU A 331 24.41 -18.44 -6.91
CA LEU A 331 23.99 -18.49 -5.52
C LEU A 331 22.60 -17.85 -5.37
N TYR A 332 22.41 -16.68 -5.96
CA TYR A 332 21.15 -15.91 -5.84
C TYR A 332 20.06 -16.46 -6.75
N ARG A 333 20.42 -16.85 -8.00
CA ARG A 333 19.47 -17.42 -8.97
C ARG A 333 18.82 -18.71 -8.46
N ASN A 334 19.56 -19.52 -7.71
CA ASN A 334 19.08 -20.76 -7.13
C ASN A 334 18.24 -20.56 -5.85
N ARG A 335 18.27 -19.38 -5.25
CA ARG A 335 17.61 -19.10 -3.96
C ARG A 335 16.53 -18.01 -4.01
N ILE A 336 16.48 -17.24 -5.09
CA ILE A 336 15.50 -16.19 -5.28
C ILE A 336 14.53 -16.57 -6.40
N VAL A 337 13.24 -16.37 -6.13
CA VAL A 337 12.15 -16.53 -7.10
C VAL A 337 11.41 -15.22 -7.24
N LEU A 338 11.35 -14.67 -8.45
CA LEU A 338 10.63 -13.45 -8.76
C LEU A 338 9.27 -13.77 -9.38
N ARG A 339 8.19 -13.30 -8.75
CA ARG A 339 6.81 -13.63 -9.10
C ARG A 339 5.98 -12.42 -9.48
N PRO A 340 4.88 -12.60 -10.23
CA PRO A 340 3.87 -11.55 -10.38
C PRO A 340 3.36 -11.07 -9.02
N LEU A 341 2.97 -9.80 -8.96
CA LEU A 341 2.53 -9.14 -7.73
C LEU A 341 1.30 -9.80 -7.10
N ASP A 342 0.34 -10.22 -7.91
CA ASP A 342 -0.87 -10.93 -7.47
C ASP A 342 -0.60 -12.35 -6.96
N ILE A 343 0.61 -12.87 -7.16
CA ILE A 343 1.09 -14.14 -6.60
C ILE A 343 1.88 -13.86 -5.31
N SER A 344 2.87 -12.95 -5.34
CA SER A 344 3.67 -12.63 -4.15
C SER A 344 2.83 -12.04 -3.01
N ASN A 345 1.78 -11.27 -3.35
CA ASN A 345 0.86 -10.64 -2.40
C ASN A 345 -0.46 -11.43 -2.24
N ASN A 346 -0.53 -12.66 -2.75
CA ASN A 346 -1.78 -13.41 -2.73
C ASN A 346 -2.23 -13.78 -1.32
N PRO A 347 -3.43 -13.37 -0.86
CA PRO A 347 -3.94 -13.66 0.46
C PRO A 347 -4.01 -15.16 0.81
N GLU A 348 -4.36 -16.00 -0.15
CA GLU A 348 -4.45 -17.45 0.03
C GLU A 348 -3.06 -18.05 0.29
N VAL A 349 -2.07 -17.68 -0.53
CA VAL A 349 -0.70 -18.18 -0.41
C VAL A 349 -0.04 -17.69 0.89
N ILE A 350 -0.20 -16.40 1.23
CA ILE A 350 0.32 -15.81 2.47
C ILE A 350 -0.23 -16.58 3.67
N ARG A 351 -1.54 -16.84 3.71
CA ARG A 351 -2.21 -17.54 4.80
C ARG A 351 -1.78 -19.00 4.89
N ARG A 352 -1.71 -19.70 3.77
CA ARG A 352 -1.36 -21.12 3.73
C ARG A 352 0.12 -21.37 4.07
N LEU A 353 1.03 -20.52 3.63
CA LEU A 353 2.43 -20.58 4.03
C LEU A 353 2.67 -20.19 5.49
N GLY A 354 1.72 -19.52 6.12
CA GLY A 354 1.85 -19.05 7.49
C GLY A 354 2.85 -17.91 7.65
N VAL A 355 2.84 -16.93 6.74
CA VAL A 355 3.83 -15.86 6.71
C VAL A 355 3.80 -15.02 7.99
N ILE A 356 4.95 -14.75 8.58
CA ILE A 356 5.14 -13.74 9.63
C ILE A 356 5.33 -12.40 8.94
N SER A 357 4.35 -11.51 9.12
CA SER A 357 4.27 -10.22 8.42
C SER A 357 4.80 -9.09 9.30
N MET A 358 5.77 -8.33 8.79
CA MET A 358 6.43 -7.24 9.51
C MET A 358 6.38 -5.96 8.67
N ASN A 359 5.56 -5.00 9.10
CA ASN A 359 5.34 -3.73 8.38
C ASN A 359 5.48 -2.53 9.31
N THR A 360 5.48 -1.33 8.72
CA THR A 360 5.65 -0.07 9.45
C THR A 360 4.47 0.85 9.17
N PRO A 361 3.65 1.22 10.18
CA PRO A 361 2.60 2.22 10.03
C PRO A 361 3.15 3.63 10.27
N LEU A 362 2.41 4.64 9.91
CA LEU A 362 2.65 6.03 10.29
C LEU A 362 2.32 6.25 11.77
N GLU A 363 1.18 5.73 12.21
CA GLU A 363 0.68 5.79 13.58
C GLU A 363 -0.22 4.59 13.88
N PHE A 364 -0.41 4.27 15.14
CA PHE A 364 -1.39 3.30 15.61
C PHE A 364 -2.05 3.78 16.89
N ASP A 365 -3.23 3.27 17.19
CA ASP A 365 -4.00 3.71 18.35
C ASP A 365 -4.14 2.65 19.44
N ILE A 366 -4.70 3.10 20.56
CA ILE A 366 -4.91 2.26 21.76
C ILE A 366 -5.95 1.15 21.52
N TYR A 367 -6.71 1.19 20.43
CA TYR A 367 -7.69 0.17 20.06
C TYR A 367 -7.10 -0.92 19.16
N GLY A 368 -5.89 -0.69 18.65
CA GLY A 368 -5.21 -1.61 17.74
C GLY A 368 -5.41 -1.29 16.27
N GLN A 369 -5.94 -0.12 15.92
CA GLN A 369 -6.02 0.32 14.53
C GLN A 369 -4.70 0.95 14.09
N ALA A 370 -4.35 0.82 12.81
CA ALA A 370 -3.14 1.41 12.25
C ALA A 370 -3.43 2.24 10.99
N ASN A 371 -2.76 3.37 10.90
CA ASN A 371 -2.75 4.27 9.76
C ASN A 371 -1.40 4.17 9.06
N SER A 372 -1.41 3.84 7.78
CA SER A 372 -0.21 3.72 6.93
C SER A 372 -0.18 4.73 5.79
N THR A 373 -1.27 5.48 5.55
CA THR A 373 -1.46 6.27 4.33
C THR A 373 -1.61 7.76 4.55
N HIS A 374 -2.32 8.21 5.59
CA HIS A 374 -2.69 9.61 5.76
C HIS A 374 -2.00 10.28 6.96
N VAL A 375 -1.66 11.55 6.78
CA VAL A 375 -1.21 12.43 7.87
C VAL A 375 -2.32 13.42 8.16
N MET A 376 -2.66 13.60 9.45
CA MET A 376 -3.72 14.49 9.93
C MET A 376 -5.10 14.23 9.27
N GLY A 377 -5.37 12.99 8.90
CA GLY A 377 -6.64 12.52 8.38
C GLY A 377 -6.99 12.90 6.95
N ASN A 378 -6.36 13.90 6.36
CA ASN A 378 -6.74 14.42 5.04
C ASN A 378 -5.61 14.48 4.02
N ARG A 379 -4.35 14.40 4.43
CA ARG A 379 -3.20 14.44 3.54
C ARG A 379 -2.67 13.04 3.30
N MET A 380 -2.86 12.54 2.11
CA MET A 380 -2.27 11.28 1.70
C MET A 380 -0.76 11.40 1.52
N MET A 381 -0.01 10.54 2.22
CA MET A 381 1.45 10.46 2.12
C MET A 381 1.90 9.46 1.07
N ASN A 382 1.23 8.31 1.01
CA ASN A 382 1.48 7.22 0.07
C ASN A 382 0.26 6.30 0.05
N GLY A 383 0.23 5.33 -0.83
CA GLY A 383 -0.79 4.28 -0.81
C GLY A 383 -0.56 3.24 0.29
N ILE A 384 -1.52 2.34 0.47
CA ILE A 384 -1.46 1.26 1.46
C ILE A 384 -0.32 0.27 1.17
N GLY A 385 0.08 0.13 -0.10
CA GLY A 385 1.08 -0.83 -0.53
C GLY A 385 0.67 -2.28 -0.27
N GLY A 386 1.66 -3.14 -0.01
CA GLY A 386 1.42 -4.55 0.28
C GLY A 386 1.02 -4.84 1.73
N SER A 387 1.06 -3.85 2.63
CA SER A 387 0.78 -4.09 4.04
C SER A 387 -0.63 -4.65 4.25
N GLY A 388 -1.64 -4.19 3.49
CA GLY A 388 -2.99 -4.70 3.57
C GLY A 388 -3.12 -6.18 3.23
N ASP A 389 -2.38 -6.64 2.23
CA ASP A 389 -2.35 -8.05 1.83
C ASP A 389 -1.71 -8.92 2.92
N TYR A 390 -0.55 -8.50 3.43
CA TYR A 390 0.24 -9.28 4.38
C TYR A 390 -0.30 -9.21 5.81
N MET A 391 -0.66 -8.02 6.31
CA MET A 391 -1.12 -7.87 7.69
C MET A 391 -2.47 -8.55 7.94
N ARG A 392 -3.33 -8.60 6.93
CA ARG A 392 -4.63 -9.27 7.03
C ARG A 392 -4.56 -10.79 6.95
N ASN A 393 -3.49 -11.34 6.37
CA ASN A 393 -3.38 -12.75 6.04
C ASN A 393 -2.19 -13.48 6.67
N GLY A 394 -1.30 -12.78 7.33
CA GLY A 394 -0.16 -13.37 8.03
C GLY A 394 -0.58 -14.27 9.20
N TYR A 395 0.22 -15.29 9.49
CA TYR A 395 0.08 -16.12 10.70
C TYR A 395 0.32 -15.29 11.98
N LEU A 396 1.33 -14.44 11.92
CA LEU A 396 1.66 -13.47 12.96
C LEU A 396 1.92 -12.13 12.27
N THR A 397 1.22 -11.09 12.73
CA THR A 397 1.30 -9.76 12.12
C THR A 397 1.86 -8.76 13.12
N ILE A 398 2.96 -8.12 12.72
CA ILE A 398 3.75 -7.23 13.57
C ILE A 398 3.87 -5.87 12.88
N PHE A 399 3.37 -4.84 13.53
CA PHE A 399 3.64 -3.46 13.16
C PHE A 399 4.76 -2.88 14.01
N SER A 400 5.77 -2.30 13.35
CA SER A 400 6.92 -1.68 14.02
C SER A 400 7.10 -0.24 13.59
N THR A 401 7.13 0.69 14.53
CA THR A 401 7.36 2.11 14.27
C THR A 401 8.03 2.78 15.48
N PRO A 402 8.82 3.85 15.29
CA PRO A 402 9.27 4.66 16.42
C PRO A 402 8.08 5.20 17.21
N SER A 403 8.15 5.22 18.53
CA SER A 403 7.07 5.78 19.36
C SER A 403 6.82 7.27 19.09
N THR A 404 7.80 7.97 18.54
CA THR A 404 7.71 9.39 18.18
C THR A 404 8.37 9.69 16.84
N ALA A 405 7.89 10.73 16.17
CA ALA A 405 8.44 11.27 14.94
C ALA A 405 8.91 12.73 15.11
N LYS A 406 9.61 13.28 14.12
CA LYS A 406 10.11 14.66 14.06
C LYS A 406 10.83 15.10 15.34
N GLY A 407 11.79 14.28 15.79
CA GLY A 407 12.59 14.60 16.97
C GLY A 407 11.79 14.60 18.28
N GLY A 408 10.76 13.78 18.39
CA GLY A 408 9.93 13.65 19.59
C GLY A 408 8.69 14.55 19.63
N ASN A 409 8.48 15.37 18.59
CA ASN A 409 7.37 16.34 18.56
C ASN A 409 6.00 15.74 18.18
N ILE A 410 5.99 14.54 17.61
CA ILE A 410 4.76 13.87 17.19
C ILE A 410 4.79 12.44 17.74
N SER A 411 3.73 12.04 18.44
CA SER A 411 3.55 10.66 18.88
C SER A 411 3.05 9.80 17.72
N SER A 412 3.64 8.61 17.53
CA SER A 412 3.11 7.58 16.61
C SER A 412 2.09 6.66 17.30
N VAL A 413 1.98 6.75 18.63
CA VAL A 413 0.96 6.06 19.42
C VAL A 413 -0.07 7.10 19.82
N VAL A 414 -1.30 6.96 19.31
CA VAL A 414 -2.35 7.99 19.45
C VAL A 414 -3.60 7.40 20.12
N PRO A 415 -4.46 8.23 20.73
CA PRO A 415 -5.73 7.75 21.28
C PRO A 415 -6.64 7.16 20.20
N MET A 416 -6.66 7.75 19.00
CA MET A 416 -7.41 7.29 17.83
C MET A 416 -6.65 7.71 16.58
N VAL A 417 -6.47 6.78 15.65
CA VAL A 417 -5.83 7.10 14.36
C VAL A 417 -6.70 8.07 13.56
N SER A 418 -6.03 8.96 12.83
CA SER A 418 -6.73 9.95 11.99
C SER A 418 -7.34 9.33 10.72
N HIS A 419 -6.85 8.15 10.32
CA HIS A 419 -7.34 7.33 9.22
C HIS A 419 -6.99 5.87 9.52
N ALA A 420 -7.92 4.94 9.36
CA ALA A 420 -7.70 3.53 9.63
C ALA A 420 -7.51 2.75 8.32
N ASP A 421 -6.29 2.33 8.04
CA ASP A 421 -5.97 1.41 6.94
C ASP A 421 -6.08 -0.04 7.39
N HIS A 422 -5.75 -0.31 8.65
CA HIS A 422 -5.85 -1.62 9.30
C HIS A 422 -6.68 -1.47 10.56
N THR A 423 -7.71 -2.32 10.66
CA THR A 423 -8.55 -2.34 11.86
C THR A 423 -7.94 -3.24 12.93
N GLU A 424 -8.48 -3.16 14.14
CA GLU A 424 -8.11 -4.03 15.27
C GLU A 424 -8.30 -5.52 14.96
N HIS A 425 -9.04 -5.87 13.91
CA HIS A 425 -9.25 -7.25 13.49
C HIS A 425 -8.07 -7.83 12.72
N ASP A 426 -7.21 -6.98 12.17
CA ASP A 426 -6.10 -7.35 11.29
C ASP A 426 -4.74 -7.28 12.01
N THR A 427 -4.69 -6.59 13.16
CA THR A 427 -3.45 -6.33 13.89
C THR A 427 -3.28 -7.30 15.07
N MET A 428 -2.05 -7.67 15.38
CA MET A 428 -1.74 -8.59 16.47
C MET A 428 -0.70 -8.05 17.44
N VAL A 429 0.37 -7.45 16.92
CA VAL A 429 1.50 -7.02 17.74
C VAL A 429 2.02 -5.66 17.24
N PHE A 430 2.25 -4.76 18.17
CA PHE A 430 2.93 -3.47 17.90
C PHE A 430 4.26 -3.43 18.65
N ILE A 431 5.30 -2.96 17.96
CA ILE A 431 6.65 -2.87 18.52
C ILE A 431 7.19 -1.46 18.28
N THR A 432 7.68 -0.86 19.36
CA THR A 432 8.43 0.40 19.34
C THR A 432 9.79 0.21 20.00
N GLU A 433 10.61 1.24 20.04
CA GLU A 433 11.85 1.24 20.83
C GLU A 433 11.59 1.20 22.35
N GLN A 434 10.34 1.38 22.79
CA GLN A 434 9.94 1.31 24.20
C GLN A 434 9.56 -0.11 24.63
N GLY A 435 9.19 -1.00 23.68
CA GLY A 435 8.81 -2.38 23.98
C GLY A 435 7.80 -2.94 22.99
N VAL A 436 7.15 -4.02 23.42
CA VAL A 436 6.20 -4.83 22.65
C VAL A 436 4.82 -4.72 23.28
N ALA A 437 3.82 -4.43 22.46
CA ALA A 437 2.41 -4.52 22.81
C ALA A 437 1.77 -5.69 22.04
N ASP A 438 1.59 -6.81 22.70
CA ASP A 438 0.87 -7.98 22.18
C ASP A 438 -0.61 -7.83 22.51
N ILE A 439 -1.42 -7.60 21.48
CA ILE A 439 -2.87 -7.38 21.65
C ILE A 439 -3.70 -8.62 21.33
N ARG A 440 -3.08 -9.75 21.05
CA ARG A 440 -3.77 -11.00 20.76
C ARG A 440 -4.55 -11.49 21.98
N GLY A 441 -5.83 -11.83 21.78
CA GLY A 441 -6.71 -12.31 22.85
C GLY A 441 -7.14 -11.24 23.85
N LEU A 442 -6.72 -9.99 23.68
CA LEU A 442 -7.23 -8.88 24.46
C LEU A 442 -8.57 -8.41 23.91
N SER A 443 -9.47 -8.07 24.81
CA SER A 443 -10.73 -7.42 24.40
C SER A 443 -10.40 -6.03 23.86
N PRO A 444 -10.82 -5.65 22.64
CA PRO A 444 -10.61 -4.29 22.13
C PRO A 444 -11.24 -3.24 23.01
N LEU A 445 -12.04 -3.58 23.93
CA LEU A 445 -12.65 -2.65 24.80
C LEU A 445 -11.91 -2.41 26.08
N LYS A 446 -10.32 -2.92 26.34
CA LYS A 446 -11.06 -2.46 27.05
C LYS A 446 -10.88 -2.18 28.51
N GLY A 447 -11.12 -2.76 29.39
CA GLY A 447 -11.02 -2.40 30.81
C GLY A 447 -9.59 -1.98 31.22
N GLU A 448 -8.60 -2.73 30.79
CA GLU A 448 -7.21 -2.45 31.17
C GLU A 448 -6.58 -1.31 30.38
N MET A 449 -6.81 -1.24 29.05
CA MET A 449 -6.28 -0.14 28.23
C MET A 449 -6.95 1.19 28.57
N ALA A 450 -8.27 1.20 28.79
CA ALA A 450 -8.99 2.39 29.22
C ALA A 450 -8.59 2.82 30.63
N ALA A 451 -8.38 1.88 31.56
CA ALA A 451 -7.90 2.16 32.91
C ALA A 451 -6.47 2.72 32.87
N HIS A 452 -5.56 2.09 32.11
CA HIS A 452 -4.19 2.60 31.94
C HIS A 452 -4.13 3.92 31.19
N ALA A 453 -4.95 4.13 30.17
CA ALA A 453 -5.04 5.41 29.47
C ALA A 453 -5.60 6.50 30.41
N TYR A 454 -6.59 6.18 31.22
CA TYR A 454 -7.15 7.10 32.22
C TYR A 454 -6.14 7.41 33.32
N GLU A 455 -5.45 6.40 33.86
CA GLU A 455 -4.37 6.61 34.83
C GLU A 455 -3.24 7.45 34.25
N TYR A 456 -2.82 7.13 33.01
CA TYR A 456 -1.79 7.87 32.29
C TYR A 456 -2.18 9.33 32.10
N GLN A 457 -3.40 9.61 31.63
CA GLN A 457 -3.92 10.97 31.47
C GLN A 457 -4.05 11.67 32.82
N THR A 458 -4.56 11.00 33.81
CA THR A 458 -4.70 11.53 35.18
C THR A 458 -3.33 11.86 35.80
N ASP A 459 -2.32 11.05 35.55
CA ASP A 459 -0.95 11.30 36.01
C ASP A 459 -0.30 12.49 35.31
N ILE A 460 -0.62 12.73 34.04
CA ILE A 460 -0.22 13.93 33.29
C ILE A 460 -0.89 15.17 33.88
N GLU A 461 -2.21 15.11 34.09
CA GLU A 461 -2.99 16.23 34.63
C GLU A 461 -2.59 16.57 36.07
N LYS A 462 -2.32 15.57 36.88
CA LYS A 462 -1.83 15.74 38.26
C LYS A 462 -0.34 16.08 38.35
N GLY A 463 0.36 16.20 37.22
CA GLY A 463 1.80 16.51 37.17
C GLY A 463 2.72 15.41 37.69
N LYS A 464 2.21 14.20 37.95
CA LYS A 464 3.00 13.03 38.36
C LYS A 464 3.83 12.49 37.20
N ARG A 465 3.31 12.59 35.99
CA ARG A 465 4.00 12.24 34.74
C ARG A 465 4.25 13.49 33.91
N THR A 466 5.47 13.67 33.48
CA THR A 466 5.85 14.81 32.63
C THR A 466 5.76 14.38 31.16
N VAL A 467 4.93 15.07 30.40
CA VAL A 467 4.91 14.99 28.93
C VAL A 467 5.31 16.35 28.39
N ILE A 468 6.47 16.40 27.75
CA ILE A 468 7.04 17.63 27.20
C ILE A 468 6.12 18.14 26.09
N GLY A 469 5.79 19.43 26.15
CA GLY A 469 4.88 20.06 25.21
C GLY A 469 3.38 19.91 25.57
N VAL A 470 3.04 19.14 26.59
CA VAL A 470 1.66 18.99 27.09
C VAL A 470 1.50 19.63 28.47
N ASN A 471 2.20 19.12 29.50
CA ASN A 471 2.11 19.65 30.86
C ASN A 471 3.41 20.25 31.40
N LYS A 472 4.52 20.14 30.64
CA LYS A 472 5.79 20.81 30.96
C LYS A 472 6.44 21.29 29.67
N PHE A 473 6.96 22.52 29.70
CA PHE A 473 7.50 23.20 28.50
C PHE A 473 6.50 23.31 27.35
N ALA A 474 5.21 23.38 27.65
CA ALA A 474 4.20 23.70 26.67
C ALA A 474 4.45 25.14 26.15
N ASP A 475 4.66 25.28 24.85
CA ASP A 475 4.72 26.61 24.24
C ASP A 475 3.28 27.09 24.03
N ASN A 476 2.91 28.16 24.77
CA ASN A 476 1.58 28.80 24.65
C ASN A 476 1.38 29.52 23.31
N LYS A 477 2.32 29.41 22.38
CA LYS A 477 2.13 29.86 21.01
C LYS A 477 1.25 28.86 20.28
N ALA A 478 0.00 29.24 20.05
CA ALA A 478 -0.88 28.52 19.16
C ALA A 478 -0.15 28.29 17.82
N VAL A 479 0.18 27.04 17.50
CA VAL A 479 0.64 26.66 16.17
C VAL A 479 -0.53 27.00 15.26
N LYS A 480 -0.37 28.00 14.39
CA LYS A 480 -1.33 28.24 13.32
C LYS A 480 -1.24 27.03 12.38
N THR A 481 -2.10 26.07 12.61
CA THR A 481 -2.37 25.00 11.66
C THR A 481 -3.19 25.61 10.53
N ASN A 482 -2.54 25.98 9.44
CA ASN A 482 -3.19 26.65 8.30
C ASN A 482 -4.20 25.76 7.55
N ASP A 483 -4.44 24.52 7.98
CA ASP A 483 -5.27 23.54 7.27
C ASP A 483 -6.30 22.82 8.16
N VAL A 484 -6.61 23.35 9.34
CA VAL A 484 -7.76 22.85 10.10
C VAL A 484 -9.00 23.47 9.48
N ILE A 485 -9.87 22.63 8.92
CA ILE A 485 -11.24 23.06 8.56
C ILE A 485 -11.93 23.45 9.87
N THR A 486 -11.86 24.72 10.21
CA THR A 486 -12.71 25.27 11.25
C THR A 486 -14.11 25.34 10.68
N ALA A 487 -15.06 24.65 11.34
CA ALA A 487 -16.46 24.80 10.98
C ALA A 487 -16.81 26.30 11.04
N ASP A 488 -17.22 26.84 9.92
CA ASP A 488 -17.68 28.25 9.86
C ASP A 488 -18.93 28.38 10.73
N LEU A 489 -18.79 29.01 11.87
CA LEU A 489 -19.89 29.22 12.81
C LEU A 489 -21.09 29.90 12.15
N SER A 490 -20.87 30.71 11.10
CA SER A 490 -21.94 31.33 10.32
C SER A 490 -22.83 30.31 9.59
N VAL A 491 -22.34 29.10 9.34
CA VAL A 491 -23.15 28.00 8.74
C VAL A 491 -24.21 27.55 9.72
N ALA A 492 -23.84 27.41 10.99
CA ALA A 492 -24.80 27.05 12.07
C ALA A 492 -25.85 28.14 12.24
N GLU A 493 -25.44 29.41 12.28
CA GLU A 493 -26.35 30.55 12.41
C GLU A 493 -27.32 30.63 11.23
N ARG A 494 -26.85 30.51 10.01
CA ARG A 494 -27.68 30.47 8.79
C ARG A 494 -28.68 29.31 8.82
N GLN A 495 -28.25 28.12 9.25
CA GLN A 495 -29.14 26.97 9.35
C GLN A 495 -30.19 27.13 10.43
N ILE A 496 -29.84 27.68 11.58
CA ILE A 496 -30.80 28.00 12.68
C ILE A 496 -31.81 29.01 12.18
N ALA A 497 -31.38 30.10 11.52
CA ALA A 497 -32.27 31.10 10.95
C ALA A 497 -33.24 30.49 9.94
N ARG A 498 -32.76 29.65 9.02
CA ARG A 498 -33.58 28.94 8.03
C ARG A 498 -34.61 28.01 8.67
N VAL A 499 -34.21 27.26 9.70
CA VAL A 499 -35.15 26.38 10.42
C VAL A 499 -36.22 27.19 11.16
N ASN A 500 -35.86 28.31 11.79
CA ASN A 500 -36.80 29.17 12.46
C ASN A 500 -37.78 29.82 11.48
N GLU A 501 -37.32 30.30 10.33
CA GLU A 501 -38.16 30.84 9.28
C GLU A 501 -39.16 29.80 8.75
N MET A 502 -38.68 28.58 8.49
CA MET A 502 -39.53 27.47 8.06
C MET A 502 -40.59 27.14 9.12
N LYS A 503 -40.22 27.09 10.40
CA LYS A 503 -41.17 26.85 11.50
C LYS A 503 -42.23 27.96 11.62
N ALA A 504 -41.88 29.21 11.34
CA ALA A 504 -42.79 30.34 11.39
C ALA A 504 -43.85 30.33 10.27
N HIS A 505 -43.53 29.69 9.13
CA HIS A 505 -44.43 29.72 7.95
C HIS A 505 -45.13 28.39 7.67
N ARG A 506 -44.78 27.29 8.37
CA ARG A 506 -45.41 25.99 8.17
C ARG A 506 -46.81 25.91 8.81
N ASP A 507 -47.63 25.01 8.30
CA ASP A 507 -48.90 24.67 8.96
C ASP A 507 -48.64 23.80 10.20
N GLN A 508 -48.70 24.40 11.35
CA GLN A 508 -48.43 23.72 12.63
C GLN A 508 -49.46 22.63 12.93
N HIS A 509 -50.75 22.82 12.53
CA HIS A 509 -51.75 21.78 12.73
C HIS A 509 -51.50 20.54 11.91
N ALA A 510 -51.02 20.70 10.67
CA ALA A 510 -50.62 19.57 9.83
C ALA A 510 -49.40 18.82 10.40
N VAL A 511 -48.44 19.57 10.96
CA VAL A 511 -47.26 18.97 11.63
C VAL A 511 -47.69 18.15 12.83
N ASP A 512 -48.53 18.74 13.73
CA ASP A 512 -48.97 18.07 14.95
C ASP A 512 -49.79 16.80 14.63
N ALA A 513 -50.64 16.86 13.60
CA ALA A 513 -51.41 15.71 13.14
C ALA A 513 -50.50 14.60 12.60
N SER A 514 -49.49 14.94 11.80
CA SER A 514 -48.55 13.96 11.23
C SER A 514 -47.66 13.32 12.30
N LEU A 515 -47.18 14.09 13.27
CA LEU A 515 -46.40 13.60 14.41
C LEU A 515 -47.24 12.70 15.33
N LYS A 516 -48.51 13.02 15.52
CA LYS A 516 -49.46 12.17 16.26
C LYS A 516 -49.67 10.85 15.56
N ALA A 517 -49.91 10.86 14.24
CA ALA A 517 -50.05 9.65 13.44
C ALA A 517 -48.79 8.78 13.47
N LEU A 518 -47.61 9.41 13.42
CA LEU A 518 -46.34 8.71 13.59
C LEU A 518 -46.23 8.05 14.96
N LYS A 519 -46.60 8.72 16.02
CA LYS A 519 -46.60 8.20 17.40
C LYS A 519 -47.54 7.00 17.56
N GLU A 520 -48.75 7.09 17.00
CA GLU A 520 -49.71 5.99 17.00
C GLU A 520 -49.19 4.78 16.23
N ALA A 521 -48.61 4.98 15.05
CA ALA A 521 -47.98 3.94 14.26
C ALA A 521 -46.80 3.29 14.98
N ALA A 522 -45.98 4.09 15.68
CA ALA A 522 -44.79 3.61 16.41
C ALA A 522 -45.16 2.75 17.64
N ASN A 523 -46.34 2.93 18.23
CA ASN A 523 -46.85 2.07 19.29
C ASN A 523 -47.44 0.73 18.79
N GLY A 524 -47.52 0.53 17.47
CA GLY A 524 -48.05 -0.68 16.85
C GLY A 524 -46.98 -1.42 16.02
N GLU A 525 -47.45 -2.26 15.11
CA GLU A 525 -46.60 -3.04 14.20
C GLU A 525 -46.54 -2.46 12.76
N ALA A 526 -47.03 -1.25 12.55
CA ALA A 526 -47.11 -0.62 11.25
C ALA A 526 -45.71 -0.26 10.70
N ASN A 527 -45.55 -0.32 9.38
CA ASN A 527 -44.35 0.21 8.74
C ASN A 527 -44.30 1.73 8.94
N LEU A 528 -43.27 2.23 9.63
CA LEU A 528 -43.13 3.64 9.98
C LEU A 528 -42.77 4.56 8.80
N MET A 529 -42.20 4.00 7.69
CA MET A 529 -41.70 4.82 6.59
C MET A 529 -42.74 5.74 5.95
N PRO A 530 -44.00 5.34 5.68
CA PRO A 530 -45.02 6.25 5.17
C PRO A 530 -45.28 7.44 6.12
N TYR A 531 -45.39 7.18 7.42
CA TYR A 531 -45.65 8.22 8.43
C TYR A 531 -44.47 9.17 8.60
N LEU A 532 -43.23 8.67 8.48
CA LEU A 532 -42.02 9.51 8.47
C LEU A 532 -42.01 10.43 7.25
N ILE A 533 -42.32 9.91 6.07
CA ILE A 533 -42.42 10.69 4.85
C ILE A 533 -43.49 11.78 4.96
N ASP A 534 -44.64 11.47 5.51
CA ASP A 534 -45.72 12.41 5.66
C ASP A 534 -45.36 13.51 6.70
N ALA A 535 -44.70 13.16 7.80
CA ALA A 535 -44.19 14.14 8.74
C ALA A 535 -43.15 15.08 8.09
N VAL A 536 -42.26 14.57 7.27
CA VAL A 536 -41.29 15.40 6.53
C VAL A 536 -41.98 16.32 5.53
N LYS A 537 -43.04 15.86 4.84
CA LYS A 537 -43.82 16.67 3.90
C LYS A 537 -44.53 17.83 4.56
N THR A 538 -44.92 17.69 5.83
CA THR A 538 -45.50 18.80 6.60
C THR A 538 -44.48 19.75 7.23
N TYR A 539 -43.19 19.55 6.89
CA TYR A 539 -42.08 20.30 7.46
C TYR A 539 -41.85 20.06 8.97
N ALA A 540 -42.19 18.88 9.49
CA ALA A 540 -41.70 18.46 10.79
C ALA A 540 -40.17 18.36 10.77
N THR A 541 -39.52 18.91 11.77
CA THR A 541 -38.03 18.84 11.86
C THR A 541 -37.59 17.47 12.34
N LEU A 542 -36.32 17.13 12.03
CA LEU A 542 -35.70 15.90 12.53
C LEU A 542 -35.82 15.78 14.05
N GLY A 543 -35.63 16.88 14.79
CA GLY A 543 -35.75 16.89 16.25
C GLY A 543 -37.16 16.56 16.74
N GLU A 544 -38.20 17.05 16.07
CA GLU A 544 -39.59 16.73 16.39
C GLU A 544 -39.95 15.29 16.10
N ILE A 545 -39.51 14.76 14.95
CA ILE A 545 -39.68 13.35 14.55
C ILE A 545 -38.95 12.42 15.53
N CYS A 546 -37.67 12.69 15.79
CA CYS A 546 -36.90 11.90 16.76
C CYS A 546 -37.43 12.02 18.18
N GLY A 547 -37.99 13.16 18.55
CA GLY A 547 -38.65 13.35 19.83
C GLY A 547 -39.81 12.39 20.04
N VAL A 548 -40.70 12.28 19.04
CA VAL A 548 -41.80 11.33 19.05
C VAL A 548 -41.33 9.88 19.14
N LEU A 549 -40.34 9.50 18.37
CA LEU A 549 -39.79 8.15 18.40
C LEU A 549 -39.09 7.85 19.74
N ARG A 550 -38.44 8.84 20.34
CA ARG A 550 -37.82 8.73 21.67
C ARG A 550 -38.84 8.53 22.77
N GLU A 551 -39.99 9.17 22.69
CA GLU A 551 -41.10 8.98 23.64
C GLU A 551 -41.66 7.56 23.60
N VAL A 552 -41.64 6.91 22.43
CA VAL A 552 -42.19 5.54 22.25
C VAL A 552 -41.14 4.49 22.58
N PHE A 553 -39.90 4.63 22.03
CA PHE A 553 -38.86 3.62 22.12
C PHE A 553 -37.84 3.86 23.23
N GLY A 554 -37.84 5.04 23.85
CA GLY A 554 -36.83 5.44 24.81
C GLY A 554 -35.51 5.83 24.16
N GLU A 555 -34.51 6.12 24.97
CA GLU A 555 -33.14 6.33 24.56
C GLU A 555 -32.34 5.06 24.86
N TYR A 556 -31.49 4.66 23.91
CA TYR A 556 -30.53 3.61 24.17
C TYR A 556 -29.57 4.09 25.26
N GLN A 557 -29.68 3.49 26.42
CA GLN A 557 -28.66 3.62 27.45
C GLN A 557 -27.75 2.44 27.34
N GLN A 558 -26.47 2.71 27.04
CA GLN A 558 -25.45 1.70 27.05
C GLN A 558 -25.41 1.09 28.47
N GLY A 559 -26.11 -0.04 28.61
CA GLY A 559 -26.15 -0.77 29.87
C GLY A 559 -24.78 -1.37 30.14
N GLY A 560 -24.19 -1.00 31.24
CA GLY A 560 -22.98 -1.62 31.70
C GLY A 560 -22.09 -0.64 32.42
N ASN A 561 -21.82 -0.92 33.63
CA ASN A 561 -20.83 -0.27 34.46
C ASN A 561 -19.48 -0.28 33.72
N LEU A 562 -19.08 0.87 33.22
CA LEU A 562 -17.74 1.15 32.71
C LEU A 562 -16.81 1.64 33.84
N PHE A 563 -17.15 1.35 35.12
CA PHE A 563 -16.28 1.64 36.27
C PHE A 563 -16.49 0.58 37.36
#